data_5c7b963b74601d03fa78423d4bfd7d6a
#
_entry.id   5c7b963b74601d03fa78423d4bfd7d6a
#
_cell.length_a   1.000
_cell.length_b   1.000
_cell.length_c   1.000
_cell.angle_alpha   90.00
_cell.angle_beta   90.00
_cell.angle_gamma   90.00
#
_symmetry.space_group_name_H-M   'P 1'
#
loop_
_entity.id
_entity.type
_entity.pdbx_description
1 polymer ?
#
loop_
_entity_poly.entity_id
_entity_poly.type
_entity_poly.pdbx_seq_one_letter_code
_entity_poly.pdbx_strand_id
1 'polypeptide(L)'
;MPTMAALSRMVGVTQRKLGAEFRQAFGLSVSAWLADWRLGRGLELVTADDLSMADIATALGYAHLSAFTAAFTKKFGISPTKARSYRVLEVQP
;
A
#
# COMPACT_ATOMS: atom_id res chain seq x y z
N MET A 1 -3.02 8.59 3.49
CA MET A 1 -1.65 8.07 3.60
C MET A 1 -0.67 9.23 3.57
N PRO A 2 0.32 9.27 4.43
CA PRO A 2 1.27 10.38 4.45
C PRO A 2 2.15 10.39 3.20
N THR A 3 2.50 11.59 2.75
CA THR A 3 3.45 11.80 1.67
C THR A 3 4.81 12.10 2.26
N MET A 4 5.85 12.05 1.41
CA MET A 4 7.19 12.41 1.84
C MET A 4 7.25 13.87 2.30
N ALA A 5 6.53 14.77 1.61
CA ALA A 5 6.46 16.17 2.02
C ALA A 5 5.80 16.34 3.37
N ALA A 6 4.72 15.60 3.63
CA ALA A 6 4.04 15.64 4.93
C ALA A 6 4.95 15.12 6.05
N LEU A 7 5.66 14.03 5.81
CA LEU A 7 6.61 13.47 6.78
C LEU A 7 7.74 14.46 7.09
N SER A 8 8.27 15.13 6.06
CA SER A 8 9.31 16.15 6.25
C SER A 8 8.84 17.27 7.15
N ARG A 9 7.60 17.74 6.95
CA ARG A 9 7.05 18.81 7.77
C ARG A 9 6.82 18.35 9.21
N MET A 10 6.39 17.12 9.40
CA MET A 10 6.13 16.58 10.74
C MET A 10 7.40 16.46 11.57
N VAL A 11 8.52 16.10 10.95
CA VAL A 11 9.78 15.92 11.67
C VAL A 11 10.72 17.11 11.57
N GLY A 12 10.34 18.16 10.80
CA GLY A 12 11.12 19.40 10.73
C GLY A 12 12.42 19.30 9.94
N VAL A 13 12.53 18.35 8.99
CA VAL A 13 13.70 18.19 8.14
C VAL A 13 13.30 18.28 6.68
N THR A 14 14.27 18.49 5.79
CA THR A 14 14.02 18.52 4.34
C THR A 14 13.67 17.11 3.86
N GLN A 15 12.96 17.03 2.73
CA GLN A 15 12.63 15.72 2.13
C GLN A 15 13.88 14.94 1.78
N ARG A 16 14.93 15.63 1.29
CA ARG A 16 16.18 14.99 0.93
C ARG A 16 16.85 14.35 2.14
N LYS A 17 16.93 15.09 3.24
CA LYS A 17 17.53 14.59 4.48
C LYS A 17 16.72 13.46 5.07
N LEU A 18 15.40 13.59 5.09
CA LEU A 18 14.51 12.53 5.56
C LEU A 18 14.70 11.25 4.76
N GLY A 19 14.79 11.36 3.43
CA GLY A 19 14.99 10.20 2.57
C GLY A 19 16.29 9.48 2.85
N ALA A 20 17.39 10.23 3.02
CA ALA A 20 18.71 9.65 3.31
C ALA A 20 18.72 8.94 4.67
N GLU A 21 18.19 9.59 5.70
CA GLU A 21 18.13 9.02 7.04
C GLU A 21 17.24 7.78 7.09
N PHE A 22 16.10 7.84 6.41
CA PHE A 22 15.16 6.71 6.36
C PHE A 22 15.80 5.50 5.69
N ARG A 23 16.47 5.70 4.54
CA ARG A 23 17.16 4.62 3.85
C ARG A 23 18.24 3.98 4.71
N GLN A 24 18.99 4.80 5.44
CA GLN A 24 20.02 4.33 6.34
C GLN A 24 19.45 3.49 7.48
N ALA A 25 18.32 3.93 8.04
CA ALA A 25 17.69 3.25 9.17
C ALA A 25 16.97 1.96 8.77
N PHE A 26 16.29 1.95 7.62
CA PHE A 26 15.40 0.87 7.23
C PHE A 26 15.85 0.09 6.01
N GLY A 27 16.95 0.50 5.36
CA GLY A 27 17.48 -0.20 4.19
C GLY A 27 16.72 0.01 2.89
N LEU A 28 15.67 0.88 2.90
CA LEU A 28 14.88 1.20 1.72
C LEU A 28 14.44 2.65 1.75
N SER A 29 14.06 3.19 0.59
CA SER A 29 13.60 4.58 0.50
C SER A 29 12.23 4.75 1.15
N VAL A 30 11.91 6.01 1.51
CA VAL A 30 10.58 6.34 2.03
C VAL A 30 9.51 5.95 1.02
N SER A 31 9.75 6.22 -0.27
CA SER A 31 8.78 5.86 -1.33
C SER A 31 8.51 4.36 -1.38
N ALA A 32 9.55 3.55 -1.29
CA ALA A 32 9.40 2.09 -1.29
C ALA A 32 8.67 1.62 -0.03
N TRP A 33 8.99 2.17 1.13
CA TRP A 33 8.32 1.85 2.38
C TRP A 33 6.83 2.21 2.34
N LEU A 34 6.52 3.41 1.81
CA LEU A 34 5.13 3.85 1.69
C LEU A 34 4.34 2.98 0.71
N ALA A 35 4.96 2.59 -0.40
CA ALA A 35 4.32 1.68 -1.35
C ALA A 35 4.02 0.32 -0.72
N ASP A 36 4.95 -0.19 0.07
CA ASP A 36 4.79 -1.44 0.77
C ASP A 36 3.67 -1.35 1.82
N TRP A 37 3.66 -0.28 2.60
CA TRP A 37 2.61 -0.01 3.58
C TRP A 37 1.24 0.09 2.91
N ARG A 38 1.17 0.80 1.77
CA ARG A 38 -0.06 0.98 1.01
C ARG A 38 -0.63 -0.36 0.55
N LEU A 39 0.23 -1.22 0.03
CA LEU A 39 -0.20 -2.54 -0.44
C LEU A 39 -0.57 -3.48 0.70
N GLY A 40 0.12 -3.39 1.83
CA GLY A 40 -0.26 -4.12 3.04
C GLY A 40 -1.65 -3.71 3.53
N ARG A 41 -1.93 -2.40 3.53
CA ARG A 41 -3.26 -1.89 3.86
C ARG A 41 -4.29 -2.34 2.82
N GLY A 42 -3.89 -2.39 1.55
CA GLY A 42 -4.74 -2.89 0.47
C GLY A 42 -5.14 -4.34 0.69
N LEU A 43 -4.23 -5.17 1.14
CA LEU A 43 -4.55 -6.57 1.46
C LEU A 43 -5.61 -6.66 2.56
N GLU A 44 -5.50 -5.85 3.60
CA GLU A 44 -6.50 -5.81 4.66
C GLU A 44 -7.87 -5.41 4.14
N LEU A 45 -7.93 -4.37 3.30
CA LEU A 45 -9.19 -3.88 2.74
C LEU A 45 -9.81 -4.89 1.78
N VAL A 46 -9.00 -5.55 0.96
CA VAL A 46 -9.45 -6.58 0.02
C VAL A 46 -10.07 -7.75 0.77
N THR A 47 -9.40 -8.23 1.80
CA THR A 47 -9.87 -9.41 2.55
C THR A 47 -11.01 -9.09 3.50
N ALA A 48 -11.20 -7.83 3.87
CA ALA A 48 -12.34 -7.41 4.70
C ALA A 48 -13.67 -7.45 3.94
N ASP A 49 -13.63 -7.37 2.61
CA ASP A 49 -14.82 -7.47 1.74
C ASP A 49 -15.88 -6.38 1.96
N ASP A 50 -15.47 -5.21 2.45
CA ASP A 50 -16.39 -4.09 2.70
C ASP A 50 -16.49 -3.11 1.55
N LEU A 51 -15.42 -3.02 0.74
CA LEU A 51 -15.30 -2.03 -0.33
C LEU A 51 -15.07 -2.72 -1.68
N SER A 52 -15.52 -2.05 -2.74
CA SER A 52 -15.19 -2.48 -4.09
C SER A 52 -13.68 -2.30 -4.34
N MET A 53 -13.15 -3.03 -5.30
CA MET A 53 -11.74 -2.87 -5.68
C MET A 53 -11.43 -1.46 -6.14
N ALA A 54 -12.36 -0.83 -6.87
CA ALA A 54 -12.19 0.56 -7.32
C ALA A 54 -12.12 1.52 -6.12
N ASP A 55 -12.98 1.33 -5.12
CA ASP A 55 -12.99 2.15 -3.91
C ASP A 55 -11.70 1.98 -3.11
N ILE A 56 -11.21 0.76 -3.03
CA ILE A 56 -9.94 0.47 -2.35
C ILE A 56 -8.79 1.18 -3.06
N ALA A 57 -8.72 1.08 -4.38
CA ALA A 57 -7.69 1.75 -5.16
C ALA A 57 -7.70 3.27 -4.91
N THR A 58 -8.89 3.86 -4.92
CA THR A 58 -9.06 5.30 -4.66
C THR A 58 -8.62 5.66 -3.23
N ALA A 59 -9.07 4.89 -2.25
CA ALA A 59 -8.74 5.13 -0.85
C ALA A 59 -7.23 5.07 -0.59
N LEU A 60 -6.51 4.22 -1.32
CA LEU A 60 -5.08 4.07 -1.18
C LEU A 60 -4.27 5.07 -2.01
N GLY A 61 -4.95 5.91 -2.80
CA GLY A 61 -4.28 6.95 -3.57
C GLY A 61 -3.80 6.52 -4.95
N TYR A 62 -4.29 5.40 -5.47
CA TYR A 62 -3.99 5.01 -6.85
C TYR A 62 -4.89 5.77 -7.82
N ALA A 63 -4.31 6.24 -8.92
CA ALA A 63 -5.06 6.98 -9.92
C ALA A 63 -6.08 6.11 -10.65
N HIS A 64 -5.76 4.83 -10.82
CA HIS A 64 -6.61 3.88 -11.56
C HIS A 64 -6.61 2.53 -10.87
N LEU A 65 -7.70 1.80 -11.00
CA LEU A 65 -7.80 0.43 -10.48
C LEU A 65 -6.73 -0.47 -11.07
N SER A 66 -6.41 -0.31 -12.36
CA SER A 66 -5.39 -1.12 -13.01
C SER A 66 -4.01 -0.96 -12.37
N ALA A 67 -3.68 0.25 -11.92
CA ALA A 67 -2.42 0.51 -11.23
C ALA A 67 -2.35 -0.24 -9.90
N PHE A 68 -3.43 -0.20 -9.12
CA PHE A 68 -3.53 -0.95 -7.87
C PHE A 68 -3.43 -2.46 -8.13
N THR A 69 -4.20 -2.96 -9.08
CA THR A 69 -4.21 -4.39 -9.42
C THR A 69 -2.82 -4.88 -9.81
N ALA A 70 -2.11 -4.12 -10.65
CA ALA A 70 -0.76 -4.49 -11.09
C ALA A 70 0.21 -4.51 -9.91
N ALA A 71 0.19 -3.49 -9.07
CA ALA A 71 1.09 -3.39 -7.91
C ALA A 71 0.80 -4.50 -6.90
N PHE A 72 -0.47 -4.76 -6.63
CA PHE A 72 -0.91 -5.81 -5.71
C PHE A 72 -0.45 -7.19 -6.21
N THR A 73 -0.70 -7.48 -7.48
CA THR A 73 -0.33 -8.77 -8.06
C THR A 73 1.18 -8.98 -8.03
N LYS A 74 1.94 -7.92 -8.32
CA LYS A 74 3.41 -8.00 -8.29
C LYS A 74 3.91 -8.32 -6.90
N LYS A 75 3.31 -7.73 -5.87
CA LYS A 75 3.75 -7.93 -4.49
C LYS A 75 3.32 -9.27 -3.92
N PHE A 76 2.07 -9.65 -4.12
CA PHE A 76 1.49 -10.82 -3.47
C PHE A 76 1.37 -12.06 -4.35
N GLY A 77 1.63 -11.94 -5.63
CA GLY A 77 1.59 -13.07 -6.56
C GLY A 77 0.20 -13.47 -7.04
N ILE A 78 -0.86 -12.84 -6.52
CA ILE A 78 -2.25 -13.09 -6.94
C ILE A 78 -2.98 -11.76 -7.08
N SER A 79 -4.07 -11.76 -7.86
CA SER A 79 -4.88 -10.55 -8.03
C SER A 79 -5.67 -10.22 -6.77
N PRO A 80 -6.08 -8.97 -6.57
CA PRO A 80 -6.93 -8.60 -5.44
C PRO A 80 -8.23 -9.39 -5.40
N THR A 81 -8.86 -9.62 -6.54
CA THR A 81 -10.11 -10.39 -6.62
C THR A 81 -9.90 -11.84 -6.16
N LYS A 82 -8.78 -12.42 -6.57
CA LYS A 82 -8.45 -13.79 -6.17
C LYS A 82 -8.11 -13.87 -4.67
N ALA A 83 -7.42 -12.86 -4.15
CA ALA A 83 -7.11 -12.78 -2.73
C ALA A 83 -8.40 -12.72 -1.89
N ARG A 84 -9.40 -11.97 -2.34
CA ARG A 84 -10.70 -11.89 -1.68
C ARG A 84 -11.39 -13.26 -1.66
N SER A 85 -11.32 -14.00 -2.76
CA SER A 85 -11.88 -15.34 -2.84
C SER A 85 -11.21 -16.30 -1.87
N TYR A 86 -9.90 -16.24 -1.73
CA TYR A 86 -9.17 -17.06 -0.77
C TYR A 86 -9.57 -16.74 0.67
N ARG A 87 -9.81 -15.47 0.98
CA ARG A 87 -10.28 -15.08 2.31
C ARG A 87 -11.63 -15.73 2.64
N VAL A 88 -12.54 -15.75 1.67
CA VAL A 88 -13.84 -16.39 1.84
C VAL A 88 -13.66 -17.90 2.11
N LEU A 89 -12.77 -18.55 1.36
CA LEU A 89 -12.52 -19.98 1.54
C LEU A 89 -11.91 -20.29 2.91
N GLU A 90 -11.07 -19.41 3.44
CA GLU A 90 -10.43 -19.61 4.73
C GLU A 90 -11.42 -19.54 5.90
N VAL A 91 -12.47 -18.73 5.78
CA VAL A 91 -13.44 -18.58 6.87
C VAL A 91 -14.55 -19.61 6.83
N GLN A 92 -14.64 -20.42 5.79
CA GLN A 92 -15.61 -21.50 5.69
C GLN A 92 -15.05 -22.74 6.40
N PRO A 93 -15.83 -23.31 7.29
CA PRO A 93 -15.39 -24.52 8.00
C PRO A 93 -15.25 -25.72 7.08
#